data_f3d9a8cdb3113d7c58097bc19513c274
#
_entry.id   f3d9a8cdb3113d7c58097bc19513c274
#
_cell.length_a   1.000
_cell.length_b   1.000
_cell.length_c   1.000
_cell.angle_alpha   90.00
_cell.angle_beta   90.00
_cell.angle_gamma   90.00
#
_symmetry.space_group_name_H-M   'P 1'
#
loop_
_entity.id
_entity.type
_entity.pdbx_description
1 polymer ?
#
loop_
_entity_poly.entity_id
_entity_poly.type
_entity_poly.pdbx_seq_one_letter_code
_entity_poly.pdbx_strand_id
1 'polypeptide(L)'
;MNLQQLFTMQKELDDFIEQTQNIQQDVFQEKGLALLVELAELANETRCFKFWSTKGPSAREVILEEYVDSIHFILSLGLLKGYTSIEIWPFV
;
A
#
# COMPACT_ATOMS: atom_id res chain seq x y z
N MET A 1 7.72 14.27 -3.07
CA MET A 1 6.64 13.34 -3.49
C MET A 1 5.34 14.14 -3.61
N ASN A 2 4.64 14.04 -4.73
CA ASN A 2 3.36 14.71 -4.92
C ASN A 2 2.22 13.74 -4.54
N LEU A 3 1.74 13.85 -3.32
CA LEU A 3 0.70 12.95 -2.80
C LEU A 3 -0.62 13.13 -3.54
N GLN A 4 -0.98 14.35 -3.94
CA GLN A 4 -2.21 14.57 -4.68
C GLN A 4 -2.18 13.85 -6.03
N GLN A 5 -1.05 13.89 -6.73
CA GLN A 5 -0.88 13.17 -7.99
C GLN A 5 -0.98 11.65 -7.77
N LEU A 6 -0.36 11.15 -6.70
CA LEU A 6 -0.42 9.73 -6.37
C LEU A 6 -1.86 9.30 -6.06
N PHE A 7 -2.62 10.10 -5.33
CA PHE A 7 -4.03 9.81 -5.08
C PHE A 7 -4.84 9.78 -6.37
N THR A 8 -4.58 10.73 -7.27
CA THR A 8 -5.27 10.77 -8.58
C THR A 8 -4.98 9.51 -9.39
N MET A 9 -3.72 9.12 -9.46
CA MET A 9 -3.32 7.91 -10.18
C MET A 9 -3.91 6.65 -9.54
N GLN A 10 -3.92 6.58 -8.22
CA GLN A 10 -4.49 5.44 -7.52
C GLN A 10 -5.99 5.34 -7.74
N LYS A 11 -6.69 6.48 -7.76
CA LYS A 11 -8.12 6.48 -8.05
C LYS A 11 -8.42 5.94 -9.45
N GLU A 12 -7.64 6.34 -10.44
CA GLU A 12 -7.80 5.82 -11.79
C GLU A 12 -7.62 4.31 -11.85
N LEU A 13 -6.61 3.80 -11.16
CA LEU A 13 -6.36 2.36 -11.08
C LEU A 13 -7.49 1.63 -10.37
N ASP A 14 -7.94 2.14 -9.22
CA ASP A 14 -9.01 1.54 -8.46
C ASP A 14 -10.32 1.51 -9.24
N ASP A 15 -10.65 2.62 -9.92
CA ASP A 15 -11.86 2.69 -10.76
C ASP A 15 -11.78 1.68 -11.90
N PHE A 16 -10.63 1.54 -12.52
CA PHE A 16 -10.43 0.57 -13.60
C PHE A 16 -10.63 -0.87 -13.10
N ILE A 17 -10.04 -1.20 -11.94
CA ILE A 17 -10.18 -2.54 -11.36
C ILE A 17 -11.63 -2.82 -10.99
N GLU A 18 -12.30 -1.87 -10.37
CA GLU A 18 -13.70 -2.02 -9.96
C GLU A 18 -14.62 -2.24 -11.15
N GLN A 19 -14.42 -1.50 -12.24
CA GLN A 19 -15.19 -1.65 -13.45
C GLN A 19 -14.88 -2.99 -14.14
N THR A 20 -13.62 -3.34 -14.26
CA THR A 20 -13.18 -4.56 -14.95
C THR A 20 -13.64 -5.81 -14.20
N GLN A 21 -13.58 -5.79 -12.88
CA GLN A 21 -13.95 -6.93 -12.03
C GLN A 21 -15.40 -6.87 -11.55
N ASN A 22 -16.14 -5.84 -11.97
CA ASN A 22 -17.54 -5.63 -11.58
C ASN A 22 -17.73 -5.63 -10.06
N ILE A 23 -16.85 -4.90 -9.35
CA ILE A 23 -16.90 -4.78 -7.89
C ILE A 23 -17.88 -3.68 -7.53
N GLN A 24 -18.94 -4.02 -6.78
CA GLN A 24 -20.00 -3.08 -6.40
C GLN A 24 -20.13 -2.93 -4.88
N GLN A 25 -19.52 -3.81 -4.11
CA GLN A 25 -19.58 -3.77 -2.65
C GLN A 25 -18.48 -2.89 -2.07
N ASP A 26 -18.65 -2.51 -0.80
CA ASP A 26 -17.61 -1.86 -0.03
C ASP A 26 -16.51 -2.88 0.28
N VAL A 27 -15.27 -2.55 -0.07
CA VAL A 27 -14.11 -3.43 0.10
C VAL A 27 -13.08 -2.85 1.07
N PHE A 28 -13.50 -1.95 1.96
CA PHE A 28 -12.57 -1.30 2.89
C PHE A 28 -11.85 -2.32 3.77
N GLN A 29 -12.60 -3.27 4.35
CA GLN A 29 -12.00 -4.27 5.23
C GLN A 29 -11.06 -5.20 4.48
N GLU A 30 -11.43 -5.61 3.27
CA GLU A 30 -10.59 -6.46 2.44
C GLU A 30 -9.30 -5.74 2.06
N LYS A 31 -9.36 -4.46 1.73
CA LYS A 31 -8.16 -3.65 1.45
C LYS A 31 -7.30 -3.46 2.69
N GLY A 32 -7.92 -3.32 3.86
CA GLY A 32 -7.20 -3.25 5.13
C GLY A 32 -6.41 -4.52 5.39
N LEU A 33 -7.04 -5.68 5.20
CA LEU A 33 -6.37 -6.95 5.35
C LEU A 33 -5.26 -7.13 4.31
N ALA A 34 -5.52 -6.73 3.06
CA ALA A 34 -4.52 -6.78 2.00
C ALA A 34 -3.29 -5.94 2.37
N LEU A 35 -3.48 -4.75 2.95
CA LEU A 35 -2.37 -3.93 3.42
C LEU A 35 -1.56 -4.66 4.48
N LEU A 36 -2.22 -5.29 5.45
CA LEU A 36 -1.50 -6.05 6.47
C LEU A 36 -0.67 -7.18 5.86
N VAL A 37 -1.21 -7.89 4.88
CA VAL A 37 -0.49 -8.94 4.16
C VAL A 37 0.73 -8.36 3.45
N GLU A 38 0.57 -7.25 2.74
CA GLU A 38 1.69 -6.62 2.01
C GLU A 38 2.77 -6.13 2.97
N LEU A 39 2.40 -5.59 4.12
CA LEU A 39 3.37 -5.17 5.14
C LEU A 39 4.12 -6.38 5.71
N ALA A 40 3.43 -7.50 5.91
CA ALA A 40 4.07 -8.74 6.35
C ALA A 40 5.04 -9.26 5.28
N GLU A 41 4.67 -9.20 4.01
CA GLU A 41 5.56 -9.59 2.92
C GLU A 41 6.78 -8.67 2.84
N LEU A 42 6.59 -7.36 3.00
CA LEU A 42 7.69 -6.41 3.06
C LEU A 42 8.65 -6.75 4.21
N ALA A 43 8.14 -6.97 5.40
CA ALA A 43 8.94 -7.34 6.55
C ALA A 43 9.68 -8.66 6.32
N ASN A 44 9.01 -9.63 5.69
CA ASN A 44 9.62 -10.91 5.38
C ASN A 44 10.78 -10.79 4.38
N GLU A 45 10.64 -9.92 3.39
CA GLU A 45 11.69 -9.70 2.40
C GLU A 45 12.88 -8.93 2.98
N THR A 46 12.64 -7.98 3.88
CA THR A 46 13.73 -7.28 4.58
C THR A 46 14.40 -8.14 5.62
N ARG A 47 13.66 -9.13 6.15
CA ARG A 47 14.09 -10.03 7.23
C ARG A 47 14.44 -9.30 8.52
N CYS A 48 13.94 -8.08 8.69
CA CYS A 48 14.35 -7.20 9.78
C CYS A 48 14.00 -7.73 11.18
N PHE A 49 13.02 -8.63 11.27
CA PHE A 49 12.60 -9.22 12.56
C PHE A 49 13.21 -10.60 12.83
N LYS A 50 13.93 -11.18 11.87
CA LYS A 50 14.42 -12.57 11.97
C LYS A 50 15.74 -12.61 12.71
N PHE A 51 15.69 -12.31 13.99
CA PHE A 51 16.88 -12.26 14.85
C PHE A 51 17.60 -13.61 14.97
N TRP A 52 16.91 -14.70 14.69
CA TRP A 52 17.45 -16.07 14.78
C TRP A 52 18.24 -16.50 13.55
N SER A 53 18.31 -15.70 12.53
CA SER A 53 18.89 -16.06 11.23
C SER A 53 19.98 -15.08 10.84
N THR A 54 21.04 -15.60 10.22
CA THR A 54 22.11 -14.78 9.64
C THR A 54 21.91 -14.53 8.15
N LYS A 55 20.85 -15.09 7.55
CA LYS A 55 20.53 -14.83 6.14
C LYS A 55 20.15 -13.36 5.96
N GLY A 56 20.74 -12.73 4.95
CA GLY A 56 20.46 -11.32 4.66
C GLY A 56 19.14 -11.10 3.94
N PRO A 57 18.79 -9.82 3.71
CA PRO A 57 17.55 -9.46 3.04
C PRO A 57 17.54 -9.89 1.58
N SER A 58 16.34 -9.90 0.99
CA SER A 58 16.16 -10.13 -0.44
C SER A 58 16.77 -8.99 -1.25
N ALA A 59 16.87 -9.18 -2.56
CA ALA A 59 17.37 -8.16 -3.48
C ALA A 59 16.53 -6.88 -3.35
N ARG A 60 17.19 -5.73 -3.58
CA ARG A 60 16.55 -4.42 -3.45
C ARG A 60 15.26 -4.32 -4.27
N GLU A 61 15.25 -4.87 -5.48
CA GLU A 61 14.09 -4.81 -6.38
C GLU A 61 12.87 -5.52 -5.78
N VAL A 62 13.09 -6.64 -5.10
CA VAL A 62 12.02 -7.39 -4.45
C VAL A 62 11.45 -6.60 -3.28
N ILE A 63 12.31 -5.99 -2.47
CA ILE A 63 11.90 -5.15 -1.33
C ILE A 63 11.10 -3.95 -1.81
N LEU A 64 11.57 -3.29 -2.87
CA LEU A 64 10.90 -2.12 -3.44
C LEU A 64 9.52 -2.47 -3.98
N GLU A 65 9.38 -3.64 -4.61
CA GLU A 65 8.08 -4.10 -5.10
C GLU A 65 7.07 -4.23 -3.96
N GLU A 66 7.45 -4.89 -2.86
CA GLU A 66 6.56 -5.03 -1.71
C GLU A 66 6.25 -3.69 -1.04
N TYR A 67 7.24 -2.79 -1.01
CA TYR A 67 7.03 -1.44 -0.49
C TYR A 67 6.00 -0.68 -1.32
N VAL A 68 6.13 -0.71 -2.64
CA VAL A 68 5.20 -0.03 -3.56
C VAL A 68 3.79 -0.62 -3.43
N ASP A 69 3.68 -1.94 -3.33
CA ASP A 69 2.38 -2.60 -3.13
C ASP A 69 1.70 -2.12 -1.85
N SER A 70 2.47 -1.95 -0.78
CA SER A 70 1.94 -1.40 0.48
C SER A 70 1.44 0.03 0.30
N ILE A 71 2.18 0.87 -0.42
CA ILE A 71 1.78 2.26 -0.70
C ILE A 71 0.47 2.29 -1.50
N HIS A 72 0.30 1.41 -2.49
CA HIS A 72 -0.93 1.33 -3.26
C HIS A 72 -2.15 1.10 -2.35
N PHE A 73 -2.06 0.18 -1.40
CA PHE A 73 -3.18 -0.09 -0.50
C PHE A 73 -3.41 1.05 0.49
N ILE A 74 -2.37 1.72 0.96
CA ILE A 74 -2.52 2.90 1.82
C ILE A 74 -3.29 4.00 1.08
N LEU A 75 -2.91 4.30 -0.16
CA LEU A 75 -3.58 5.32 -0.96
C LEU A 75 -5.04 4.91 -1.24
N SER A 76 -5.27 3.66 -1.59
CA SER A 76 -6.59 3.13 -1.88
C SER A 76 -7.52 3.24 -0.67
N LEU A 77 -7.03 2.90 0.52
CA LEU A 77 -7.78 3.06 1.77
C LEU A 77 -8.08 4.52 2.05
N GLY A 78 -7.12 5.42 1.82
CA GLY A 78 -7.33 6.85 1.97
C GLY A 78 -8.43 7.37 1.07
N LEU A 79 -8.46 6.92 -0.19
CA LEU A 79 -9.51 7.30 -1.15
C LEU A 79 -10.88 6.84 -0.70
N LEU A 80 -10.99 5.63 -0.14
CA LEU A 80 -12.28 5.13 0.39
C LEU A 80 -12.79 5.97 1.55
N LYS A 81 -11.90 6.67 2.27
CA LYS A 81 -12.26 7.59 3.34
C LYS A 81 -12.40 9.04 2.86
N GLY A 82 -12.31 9.28 1.56
CA GLY A 82 -12.50 10.59 0.96
C GLY A 82 -11.27 11.48 0.93
N TYR A 83 -10.11 10.97 1.24
CA TYR A 83 -8.88 11.77 1.17
C TYR A 83 -8.37 11.86 -0.26
N THR A 84 -8.01 13.07 -0.66
CA THR A 84 -7.39 13.34 -1.97
C THR A 84 -5.99 13.93 -1.83
N SER A 85 -5.62 14.32 -0.61
CA SER A 85 -4.30 14.81 -0.26
C SER A 85 -4.09 14.65 1.23
N ILE A 86 -2.84 14.73 1.67
CA ILE A 86 -2.48 14.65 3.09
C ILE A 86 -1.73 15.91 3.45
N GLU A 87 -2.21 16.61 4.48
CA GLU A 87 -1.51 17.76 5.05
C GLU A 87 -0.58 17.28 6.15
N ILE A 88 0.63 17.82 6.15
CA ILE A 88 1.62 17.55 7.18
C ILE A 88 1.63 18.70 8.16
N TRP A 89 1.33 18.40 9.41
CA TRP A 89 1.31 19.41 10.47
C TRP A 89 2.69 19.52 11.13
N PRO A 90 3.17 20.74 11.36
CA PRO A 90 4.51 20.95 11.87
C PRO A 90 4.65 20.76 13.39
N PHE A 91 3.65 20.25 14.04
CA PHE A 91 3.69 20.06 15.50
C PHE A 91 4.39 18.77 15.92
N VAL A 92 4.77 17.97 15.00
CA VAL A 92 5.44 16.70 15.31
C VAL A 92 6.85 16.92 15.81
#